data_6030cb3f5c15e66b2da32ad5dcb14b39
#
_entry.id   6030cb3f5c15e66b2da32ad5dcb14b39
#
_cell.length_a   1.000
_cell.length_b   1.000
_cell.length_c   1.000
_cell.angle_alpha   90.00
_cell.angle_beta   90.00
_cell.angle_gamma   90.00
#
_symmetry.space_group_name_H-M   'P 1'
#
loop_
_entity.id
_entity.type
_entity.pdbx_description
1 polymer ?
#
loop_
_entity_poly.entity_id
_entity_poly.type
_entity_poly.pdbx_seq_one_letter_code
_entity_poly.pdbx_strand_id
1 'polypeptide(L)' 'MDNLKILVVDDESRMRKLVNDFLSHKNFNVVEAADGEEALDVFFENKDIALVILDVMMPKM' A
#
# COMPACT_ATOMS: atom_id res chain seq x y z
N MET A 1 6.88 3.98 20.33
CA MET A 1 7.42 3.28 19.18
C MET A 1 6.76 3.75 17.91
N ASP A 2 7.55 4.08 16.94
CA ASP A 2 7.01 4.60 15.70
C ASP A 2 6.34 3.51 14.90
N ASN A 3 5.24 3.85 14.30
CA ASN A 3 4.54 2.90 13.45
C ASN A 3 5.22 2.86 12.10
N LEU A 4 5.41 1.67 11.59
CA LEU A 4 5.97 1.51 10.27
C LEU A 4 4.95 1.92 9.22
N LYS A 5 5.43 2.51 8.16
CA LYS A 5 4.57 2.93 7.06
C LYS A 5 4.63 1.90 5.94
N ILE A 6 3.47 1.47 5.50
CA ILE A 6 3.35 0.43 4.48
C ILE A 6 2.55 0.98 3.31
N LEU A 7 3.08 0.79 2.11
CA LEU A 7 2.38 1.17 0.89
C LEU A 7 1.70 -0.06 0.32
N VAL A 8 0.40 0.03 0.11
CA VAL A 8 -0.40 -1.04 -0.46
C VAL A 8 -0.80 -0.64 -1.87
N VAL A 9 -0.42 -1.43 -2.85
CA VAL A 9 -0.71 -1.16 -4.25
C VAL A 9 -1.62 -2.25 -4.78
N ASP A 10 -2.82 -1.88 -5.18
CA ASP A 10 -3.81 -2.83 -5.67
C ASP A 10 -4.82 -2.06 -6.49
N ASP A 11 -5.11 -2.55 -7.69
CA ASP A 11 -6.07 -1.85 -8.55
C ASP A 11 -7.52 -2.11 -8.15
N GLU A 12 -7.75 -3.01 -7.23
CA GLU A 12 -9.09 -3.28 -6.77
C GLU A 12 -9.30 -2.59 -5.42
N SER A 13 -10.16 -1.59 -5.40
CA SER A 13 -10.30 -0.75 -4.21
C SER A 13 -10.80 -1.53 -2.99
N ARG A 14 -11.64 -2.53 -3.22
CA ARG A 14 -12.16 -3.31 -2.10
C ARG A 14 -11.07 -4.11 -1.42
N MET A 15 -10.23 -4.73 -2.21
CA MET A 15 -9.13 -5.51 -1.67
C MET A 15 -8.14 -4.59 -0.96
N ARG A 16 -7.87 -3.44 -1.58
CA ARG A 16 -6.98 -2.47 -0.99
C ARG A 16 -7.48 -2.01 0.37
N LYS A 17 -8.79 -1.80 0.47
CA LYS A 17 -9.38 -1.37 1.73
C LYS A 17 -9.29 -2.46 2.79
N LEU A 18 -9.50 -3.71 2.41
CA LEU A 18 -9.38 -4.81 3.35
C LEU A 18 -7.98 -4.90 3.93
N VAL A 19 -6.99 -4.78 3.06
CA VAL A 19 -5.61 -4.85 3.52
C VAL A 19 -5.30 -3.66 4.42
N ASN A 20 -5.78 -2.49 4.04
CA ASN A 20 -5.57 -1.30 4.85
C ASN A 20 -6.18 -1.49 6.24
N ASP A 21 -7.41 -1.98 6.30
CA ASP A 21 -8.07 -2.17 7.58
C ASP A 21 -7.32 -3.16 8.45
N PHE A 22 -6.85 -4.24 7.85
CA PHE A 22 -6.11 -5.25 8.57
C PHE A 22 -4.83 -4.68 9.15
N LEU A 23 -4.07 -3.98 8.32
CA LEU A 23 -2.80 -3.45 8.76
C LEU A 23 -2.97 -2.31 9.76
N SER A 24 -4.00 -1.50 9.55
CA SER A 24 -4.26 -0.42 10.50
C SER A 24 -4.61 -0.95 11.87
N HIS A 25 -5.29 -2.08 11.92
CA HIS A 25 -5.60 -2.74 13.19
C HIS A 25 -4.35 -3.19 13.90
N LYS A 26 -3.28 -3.42 13.15
CA LYS A 26 -2.01 -3.83 13.72
C LYS A 26 -1.10 -2.65 14.00
N ASN A 27 -1.65 -1.44 13.93
CA ASN A 27 -0.93 -0.21 14.24
C ASN A 27 0.13 0.17 13.22
N PHE A 28 -0.04 -0.27 11.98
CA PHE A 28 0.80 0.23 10.90
C PHE A 28 0.17 1.46 10.28
N ASN A 29 0.99 2.34 9.76
CA ASN A 29 0.51 3.45 8.96
C ASN A 29 0.43 2.98 7.52
N VAL A 30 -0.73 3.12 6.91
CA VAL A 30 -0.94 2.58 5.57
C VAL A 30 -1.20 3.71 4.59
N VAL A 31 -0.48 3.70 3.48
CA VAL A 31 -0.77 4.56 2.35
C VAL A 31 -1.15 3.65 1.19
N GLU A 32 -1.97 4.15 0.29
CA GLU A 32 -2.54 3.33 -0.77
C GLU A 32 -2.23 3.92 -2.13
N ALA A 33 -2.12 3.03 -3.11
CA ALA A 33 -2.00 3.43 -4.50
C ALA A 33 -2.80 2.44 -5.33
N ALA A 34 -3.41 2.93 -6.39
CA ALA A 34 -4.27 2.10 -7.23
C ALA A 34 -3.50 1.40 -8.35
N ASP A 35 -2.35 1.93 -8.70
CA ASP A 35 -1.54 1.34 -9.77
C ASP A 35 -0.08 1.71 -9.56
N GLY A 36 0.75 1.23 -10.47
CA GLY A 36 2.19 1.43 -10.33
C GLY A 36 2.61 2.87 -10.46
N GLU A 37 1.92 3.62 -11.30
CA GLU A 37 2.26 5.02 -11.49
C GLU A 37 1.99 5.81 -10.22
N GLU A 38 0.82 5.61 -9.66
CA GLU A 38 0.47 6.26 -8.41
C GLU A 38 1.39 5.79 -7.29
N ALA A 39 1.76 4.52 -7.32
CA ALA A 39 2.65 3.97 -6.30
C ALA A 39 3.99 4.69 -6.30
N LEU A 40 4.51 4.98 -7.48
CA LEU A 40 5.77 5.71 -7.56
C LEU A 40 5.64 7.11 -6.96
N ASP A 41 4.56 7.80 -7.28
CA ASP A 41 4.33 9.13 -6.72
C ASP A 41 4.26 9.07 -5.21
N VAL A 42 3.52 8.12 -4.67
CA VAL A 42 3.39 7.98 -3.23
C VAL A 42 4.73 7.63 -2.61
N PHE A 43 5.46 6.75 -3.24
CA PHE A 43 6.74 6.31 -2.72
C PHE A 43 7.73 7.47 -2.65
N PHE A 44 7.76 8.31 -3.67
CA PHE A 44 8.68 9.43 -3.67
C PHE A 44 8.27 10.51 -2.68
N GLU A 45 6.97 10.62 -2.41
CA GLU A 45 6.49 11.60 -1.44
C GLU A 45 6.64 11.14 0.00
N ASN A 46 6.75 9.85 0.21
CA ASN A 46 6.83 9.28 1.54
C ASN A 46 8.12 8.50 1.68
N LYS A 47 9.16 9.18 2.10
CA LYS A 47 10.48 8.58 2.17
C LYS A 47 10.64 7.58 3.30
N ASP A 48 9.66 7.51 4.17
CA ASP A 48 9.73 6.64 5.33
C ASP A 48 8.94 5.34 5.15
N ILE A 49 8.58 5.02 3.91
CA ILE A 49 7.89 3.75 3.66
C ILE A 49 8.84 2.59 3.94
N ALA A 50 8.39 1.69 4.79
CA ALA A 50 9.20 0.55 5.19
C ALA A 50 8.94 -0.68 4.35
N LEU A 51 7.74 -0.78 3.77
CA LEU A 51 7.36 -1.99 3.04
C LEU A 51 6.35 -1.64 1.98
N VAL A 52 6.44 -2.31 0.83
CA VAL A 52 5.50 -2.14 -0.26
C VAL A 52 4.84 -3.49 -0.52
N ILE A 53 3.52 -3.51 -0.49
CA ILE A 53 2.76 -4.71 -0.80
C ILE A 53 2.12 -4.52 -2.16
N LEU A 54 2.49 -5.37 -3.10
CA LEU A 54 1.98 -5.31 -4.45
C LEU A 54 1.06 -6.48 -4.69
N ASP A 55 -0.04 -6.22 -5.39
CA ASP A 55 -0.92 -7.29 -5.82
C ASP A 55 -0.32 -7.91 -7.07
N VAL A 56 0.22 -9.11 -6.91
CA VAL A 56 0.85 -9.79 -8.03
C VAL A 56 -0.13 -10.67 -8.80
N MET A 57 -1.38 -10.60 -8.44
CA MET A 57 -2.41 -11.37 -9.14
C MET A 57 -2.96 -10.63 -10.33
N MET A 58 -2.24 -9.67 -10.85
CA MET A 58 -2.69 -8.94 -11.99
C MET A 58 -2.66 -9.81 -13.20
N PRO A 59 -3.76 -9.91 -13.84
CA PRO A 59 -3.86 -10.84 -14.95
C PRO A 59 -3.12 -10.39 -16.17
N LYS A 60 -2.78 -9.24 -16.25
CA LYS A 60 -2.23 -8.81 -17.38
C LYS A 60 -0.99 -9.08 -17.55
N MET A 61 -0.68 -9.52 -17.91
CA MET A 61 0.42 -9.68 -18.11
C MET A 61 0.58 -9.99 -18.92
#